data_6afda41f4b9238b31eeb4165ace9db12
#
_entry.id   6afda41f4b9238b31eeb4165ace9db12
#
_cell.length_a   1.000
_cell.length_b   1.000
_cell.length_c   1.000
_cell.angle_alpha   90.00
_cell.angle_beta   90.00
_cell.angle_gamma   90.00
#
_symmetry.space_group_name_H-M   'P 1'
#
loop_
_entity.id
_entity.type
_entity.pdbx_description
1 polymer ?
#
loop_
_entity_poly.entity_id
_entity_poly.type
_entity_poly.pdbx_seq_one_letter_code
_entity_poly.pdbx_strand_id
1 'polypeptide(L)'
;MMDNDNSLHKRPTFKRALRNISMTSIFITMTLIWLLLSVTSVLTLKQYAQKNLALTAATMTYSLEAAVVFADGPAATETLAALGQQGQFSTAEVRDKQQNILASWHYTHKEPGDTFSNFISHWLFPAPIIQPIRHNGETIGEVRLTARDSSISHFIWFSLAVLT
;
A
#
# COMPACT_ATOMS: atom_id res chain seq x y z
N MET A 1 -10.75 -76.47 -9.37
CA MET A 1 -10.15 -75.43 -8.54
C MET A 1 -9.90 -74.23 -9.44
N MET A 2 -10.92 -73.39 -9.59
CA MET A 2 -10.94 -72.24 -10.48
C MET A 2 -11.12 -71.02 -9.62
N ASP A 3 -10.01 -70.30 -9.50
CA ASP A 3 -9.96 -69.04 -8.79
C ASP A 3 -10.50 -67.93 -9.74
N ASN A 4 -11.62 -67.36 -9.37
CA ASN A 4 -12.34 -66.38 -10.19
C ASN A 4 -11.99 -65.01 -9.66
N ASP A 5 -10.86 -64.49 -10.14
CA ASP A 5 -10.38 -63.16 -9.83
C ASP A 5 -11.22 -62.12 -10.56
N ASN A 6 -12.32 -61.74 -9.91
CA ASN A 6 -13.27 -60.79 -10.42
C ASN A 6 -12.88 -59.35 -9.94
N SER A 7 -11.77 -58.86 -10.45
CA SER A 7 -11.36 -57.46 -10.30
C SER A 7 -12.35 -56.58 -11.05
N LEU A 8 -13.49 -56.27 -10.42
CA LEU A 8 -14.43 -55.26 -10.88
C LEU A 8 -13.76 -53.89 -10.82
N HIS A 9 -13.15 -53.52 -11.91
CA HIS A 9 -12.79 -52.13 -12.20
C HIS A 9 -14.03 -51.27 -12.07
N LYS A 10 -14.21 -50.63 -10.91
CA LYS A 10 -15.22 -49.59 -10.70
C LYS A 10 -14.93 -48.45 -11.66
N ARG A 11 -15.49 -48.52 -12.86
CA ARG A 11 -15.50 -47.39 -13.79
C ARG A 11 -16.26 -46.24 -13.12
N PRO A 12 -15.65 -45.06 -12.96
CA PRO A 12 -16.33 -43.92 -12.38
C PRO A 12 -17.56 -43.63 -13.26
N THR A 13 -18.74 -43.61 -12.64
CA THR A 13 -20.01 -43.39 -13.34
C THR A 13 -19.89 -42.03 -14.07
N PHE A 14 -20.14 -42.01 -15.36
CA PHE A 14 -20.05 -40.83 -16.26
C PHE A 14 -20.66 -39.55 -15.65
N LYS A 15 -21.77 -39.69 -14.91
CA LYS A 15 -22.40 -38.60 -14.15
C LYS A 15 -21.48 -38.01 -13.03
N ARG A 16 -20.66 -38.83 -12.38
CA ARG A 16 -19.72 -38.34 -11.35
C ARG A 16 -18.55 -37.60 -11.97
N ALA A 17 -18.03 -38.11 -13.08
CA ALA A 17 -16.94 -37.45 -13.81
C ALA A 17 -17.40 -36.10 -14.35
N LEU A 18 -18.60 -36.04 -14.97
CA LEU A 18 -19.16 -34.80 -15.50
C LEU A 18 -19.41 -33.76 -14.39
N ARG A 19 -19.95 -34.17 -13.24
CA ARG A 19 -20.18 -33.30 -12.10
C ARG A 19 -18.88 -32.75 -11.51
N ASN A 20 -17.85 -33.58 -11.40
CA ASN A 20 -16.54 -33.13 -10.91
C ASN A 20 -15.89 -32.13 -11.86
N ILE A 21 -15.93 -32.36 -13.17
CA ILE A 21 -15.38 -31.45 -14.18
C ILE A 21 -16.12 -30.11 -14.13
N SER A 22 -17.46 -30.13 -14.04
CA SER A 22 -18.26 -28.92 -13.93
C SER A 22 -17.97 -28.12 -12.66
N MET A 23 -17.88 -28.78 -11.50
CA MET A 23 -17.54 -28.14 -10.24
C MET A 23 -16.13 -27.54 -10.27
N THR A 24 -15.14 -28.29 -10.77
CA THR A 24 -13.76 -27.82 -10.87
C THR A 24 -13.67 -26.60 -11.79
N SER A 25 -14.37 -26.61 -12.93
CA SER A 25 -14.42 -25.48 -13.85
C SER A 25 -15.00 -24.22 -13.20
N ILE A 26 -16.10 -24.36 -12.44
CA ILE A 26 -16.72 -23.24 -11.70
C ILE A 26 -15.74 -22.67 -10.66
N PHE A 27 -15.07 -23.53 -9.88
CA PHE A 27 -14.09 -23.08 -8.90
C PHE A 27 -12.91 -22.33 -9.55
N ILE A 28 -12.37 -22.86 -10.65
CA ILE A 28 -11.27 -22.21 -11.39
C ILE A 28 -11.71 -20.83 -11.89
N THR A 29 -12.89 -20.75 -12.51
CA THR A 29 -13.41 -19.49 -13.04
C THR A 29 -13.63 -18.47 -11.93
N MET A 30 -14.23 -18.89 -10.81
CA MET A 30 -14.47 -18.02 -9.66
C MET A 30 -13.17 -17.51 -9.03
N THR A 31 -12.18 -18.39 -8.89
CA THR A 31 -10.85 -18.02 -8.39
C THR A 31 -10.16 -17.04 -9.33
N LEU A 32 -10.28 -17.23 -10.64
CA LEU A 32 -9.66 -16.36 -11.64
C LEU A 32 -10.29 -14.96 -11.64
N ILE A 33 -11.62 -14.88 -11.54
CA ILE A 33 -12.34 -13.60 -11.42
C ILE A 33 -11.95 -12.90 -10.13
N TRP A 34 -11.91 -13.62 -9.00
CA TRP A 34 -11.52 -13.06 -7.72
C TRP A 34 -10.10 -12.51 -7.75
N LEU A 35 -9.16 -13.25 -8.36
CA LEU A 35 -7.76 -12.82 -8.51
C LEU A 35 -7.65 -11.56 -9.38
N LEU A 36 -8.40 -11.50 -10.48
CA LEU A 36 -8.43 -10.33 -11.36
C LEU A 36 -8.96 -9.09 -10.63
N LEU A 37 -10.05 -9.23 -9.89
CA LEU A 37 -10.64 -8.14 -9.10
C LEU A 37 -9.67 -7.68 -8.00
N SER A 38 -8.99 -8.62 -7.34
CA SER A 38 -8.01 -8.32 -6.28
C SER A 38 -6.83 -7.52 -6.83
N VAL A 39 -6.25 -7.92 -7.95
CA VAL A 39 -5.16 -7.20 -8.60
C VAL A 39 -5.58 -5.79 -9.02
N THR A 40 -6.75 -5.66 -9.65
CA THR A 40 -7.27 -4.36 -10.08
C THR A 40 -7.50 -3.43 -8.89
N SER A 41 -8.06 -3.96 -7.80
CA SER A 41 -8.29 -3.21 -6.56
C SER A 41 -6.99 -2.66 -5.96
N VAL A 42 -5.95 -3.50 -5.87
CA VAL A 42 -4.63 -3.09 -5.35
C VAL A 42 -4.00 -2.00 -6.22
N LEU A 43 -4.06 -2.14 -7.54
CA LEU A 43 -3.51 -1.13 -8.47
C LEU A 43 -4.24 0.21 -8.33
N THR A 44 -5.57 0.18 -8.23
CA THR A 44 -6.39 1.39 -8.07
C THR A 44 -6.10 2.07 -6.73
N LEU A 45 -6.00 1.30 -5.65
CA LEU A 45 -5.67 1.81 -4.32
C LEU A 45 -4.29 2.47 -4.30
N LYS A 46 -3.29 1.86 -4.97
CA LYS A 46 -1.95 2.43 -5.10
C LYS A 46 -1.98 3.78 -5.81
N GLN A 47 -2.67 3.89 -6.94
CA GLN A 47 -2.80 5.15 -7.67
C GLN A 47 -3.51 6.23 -6.85
N TYR A 48 -4.58 5.85 -6.14
CA TYR A 48 -5.33 6.75 -5.28
C TYR A 48 -4.47 7.27 -4.12
N ALA A 49 -3.75 6.39 -3.43
CA ALA A 49 -2.87 6.77 -2.33
C ALA A 49 -1.74 7.69 -2.79
N GLN A 50 -1.11 7.41 -3.93
CA GLN A 50 -0.06 8.27 -4.49
C GLN A 50 -0.58 9.65 -4.86
N LYS A 51 -1.76 9.72 -5.48
CA LYS A 51 -2.39 11.00 -5.87
C LYS A 51 -2.77 11.82 -4.64
N ASN A 52 -3.33 11.19 -3.62
CA ASN A 52 -3.69 11.85 -2.38
C ASN A 52 -2.47 12.40 -1.63
N LEU A 53 -1.40 11.60 -1.53
CA LEU A 53 -0.13 12.04 -0.94
C LEU A 53 0.51 13.19 -1.72
N ALA A 54 0.44 13.18 -3.05
CA ALA A 54 0.97 14.26 -3.87
C ALA A 54 0.21 15.58 -3.63
N LEU A 55 -1.13 15.52 -3.45
CA LEU A 55 -1.95 16.68 -3.09
C LEU A 55 -1.61 17.18 -1.69
N THR A 56 -1.45 16.28 -0.73
CA THR A 56 -1.03 16.64 0.63
C THR A 56 0.35 17.29 0.62
N ALA A 57 1.33 16.72 -0.10
CA ALA A 57 2.65 17.30 -0.26
C ALA A 57 2.59 18.70 -0.88
N ALA A 58 1.78 18.89 -1.91
CA ALA A 58 1.61 20.20 -2.55
C ALA A 58 1.01 21.26 -1.58
N THR A 59 0.05 20.86 -0.74
CA THR A 59 -0.50 21.74 0.29
C THR A 59 0.56 22.10 1.34
N MET A 60 1.38 21.12 1.73
CA MET A 60 2.48 21.33 2.70
C MET A 60 3.52 22.31 2.20
N THR A 61 3.81 22.35 0.87
CA THR A 61 4.82 23.27 0.34
C THR A 61 4.48 24.73 0.63
N TYR A 62 3.20 25.11 0.59
CA TYR A 62 2.77 26.46 0.95
C TYR A 62 2.97 26.79 2.43
N SER A 63 2.66 25.83 3.30
CA SER A 63 2.81 26.01 4.76
C SER A 63 4.28 26.05 5.19
N LEU A 64 5.16 25.36 4.45
CA LEU A 64 6.58 25.26 4.76
C LEU A 64 7.44 26.30 4.04
N GLU A 65 6.90 27.01 3.06
CA GLU A 65 7.63 27.97 2.24
C GLU A 65 8.36 29.02 3.11
N ALA A 66 7.65 29.64 4.05
CA ALA A 66 8.23 30.64 4.95
C ALA A 66 9.35 30.04 5.82
N ALA A 67 9.10 28.87 6.39
CA ALA A 67 10.09 28.19 7.25
C ALA A 67 11.38 27.85 6.47
N VAL A 68 11.27 27.45 5.20
CA VAL A 68 12.44 27.15 4.36
C VAL A 68 13.16 28.42 3.93
N VAL A 69 12.44 29.50 3.58
CA VAL A 69 13.04 30.80 3.22
C VAL A 69 13.89 31.36 4.35
N PHE A 70 13.40 31.25 5.60
CA PHE A 70 14.08 31.76 6.79
C PHE A 70 15.00 30.73 7.46
N ALA A 71 15.13 29.51 6.89
CA ALA A 71 15.86 28.37 7.45
C ALA A 71 15.44 28.06 8.90
N ASP A 72 14.15 28.25 9.23
CA ASP A 72 13.58 28.02 10.56
C ASP A 72 13.18 26.56 10.73
N GLY A 73 14.14 25.72 11.18
CA GLY A 73 13.93 24.31 11.45
C GLY A 73 12.85 24.03 12.51
N PRO A 74 12.83 24.73 13.66
CA PRO A 74 11.75 24.62 14.64
C PRO A 74 10.35 24.84 14.05
N ALA A 75 10.12 25.92 13.32
CA ALA A 75 8.83 26.20 12.69
C ALA A 75 8.45 25.14 11.63
N ALA A 76 9.42 24.67 10.85
CA ALA A 76 9.21 23.57 9.90
C ALA A 76 8.81 22.28 10.62
N THR A 77 9.46 21.94 11.75
CA THR A 77 9.17 20.73 12.53
C THR A 77 7.78 20.79 13.15
N GLU A 78 7.37 21.94 13.70
CA GLU A 78 6.03 22.14 14.25
C GLU A 78 4.95 21.98 13.17
N THR A 79 5.16 22.56 12.00
CA THR A 79 4.26 22.43 10.85
C THR A 79 4.14 20.95 10.41
N LEU A 80 5.25 20.23 10.31
CA LEU A 80 5.25 18.80 9.99
C LEU A 80 4.52 17.97 11.05
N ALA A 81 4.71 18.28 12.33
CA ALA A 81 4.05 17.57 13.43
C ALA A 81 2.54 17.78 13.41
N ALA A 82 2.07 19.02 13.20
CA ALA A 82 0.66 19.34 13.10
C ALA A 82 -0.02 18.59 11.94
N LEU A 83 0.61 18.54 10.78
CA LEU A 83 0.10 17.85 9.62
C LEU A 83 0.22 16.31 9.74
N GLY A 84 1.28 15.82 10.40
CA GLY A 84 1.52 14.40 10.65
C GLY A 84 0.48 13.77 11.58
N GLN A 85 -0.06 14.54 12.52
CA GLN A 85 -1.16 14.10 13.40
C GLN A 85 -2.46 13.79 12.63
N GLN A 86 -2.66 14.37 11.46
CA GLN A 86 -3.79 14.06 10.57
C GLN A 86 -3.67 12.69 9.89
N GLY A 87 -2.54 12.01 10.05
CA GLY A 87 -2.41 10.58 9.80
C GLY A 87 -2.25 10.14 8.35
N GLN A 88 -1.93 11.03 7.42
CA GLN A 88 -1.86 10.71 6.00
C GLN A 88 -0.52 10.13 5.53
N PHE A 89 0.55 10.32 6.30
CA PHE A 89 1.91 9.85 5.98
C PHE A 89 2.62 9.27 7.21
N SER A 90 3.64 8.45 6.99
CA SER A 90 4.45 7.84 8.05
C SER A 90 5.71 8.63 8.36
N THR A 91 6.33 9.20 7.34
CA THR A 91 7.51 10.04 7.49
C THR A 91 7.41 11.27 6.59
N ALA A 92 7.92 12.39 7.07
CA ALA A 92 8.05 13.61 6.32
C ALA A 92 9.43 14.23 6.60
N GLU A 93 10.13 14.64 5.54
CA GLU A 93 11.39 15.36 5.62
C GLU A 93 11.31 16.62 4.78
N VAL A 94 11.83 17.72 5.31
CA VAL A 94 12.02 18.97 4.57
C VAL A 94 13.52 19.17 4.37
N ARG A 95 13.92 19.40 3.13
CA ARG A 95 15.29 19.68 2.76
C ARG A 95 15.42 21.04 2.11
N ASP A 96 16.53 21.69 2.37
CA ASP A 96 16.89 22.96 1.73
C ASP A 96 17.45 22.73 0.29
N LYS A 97 17.81 23.82 -0.38
CA LYS A 97 18.41 23.79 -1.72
C LYS A 97 19.74 23.01 -1.77
N GLN A 98 20.47 22.95 -0.65
CA GLN A 98 21.73 22.22 -0.49
C GLN A 98 21.53 20.75 -0.08
N GLN A 99 20.27 20.26 -0.04
CA GLN A 99 19.89 18.91 0.40
C GLN A 99 20.14 18.63 1.89
N ASN A 100 20.39 19.66 2.71
CA ASN A 100 20.44 19.50 4.16
C ASN A 100 19.03 19.30 4.72
N ILE A 101 18.90 18.44 5.71
CA ILE A 101 17.62 18.21 6.39
C ILE A 101 17.36 19.39 7.32
N LEU A 102 16.37 20.20 7.00
CA LEU A 102 15.92 21.32 7.83
C LEU A 102 14.99 20.85 8.95
N ALA A 103 14.08 19.91 8.64
CA ALA A 103 13.15 19.32 9.59
C ALA A 103 12.80 17.89 9.18
N SER A 104 12.50 17.04 10.17
CA SER A 104 12.03 15.69 9.96
C SER A 104 10.96 15.33 10.98
N TRP A 105 9.96 14.57 10.52
CA TRP A 105 8.92 14.05 11.39
C TRP A 105 8.69 12.57 11.07
N HIS A 106 8.55 11.74 12.12
CA HIS A 106 8.30 10.32 12.02
C HIS A 106 7.11 9.93 12.90
N TYR A 107 6.25 9.10 12.36
CA TYR A 107 5.16 8.51 13.13
C TYR A 107 5.69 7.39 14.03
N THR A 108 5.59 7.55 15.34
CA THR A 108 6.21 6.65 16.33
C THR A 108 5.24 5.58 16.87
N HIS A 109 4.13 5.30 16.22
CA HIS A 109 3.23 4.26 16.71
C HIS A 109 3.63 2.90 16.14
N LYS A 110 4.22 2.05 16.99
CA LYS A 110 4.61 0.68 16.68
C LYS A 110 3.43 -0.23 17.00
N GLU A 111 2.67 -0.65 16.00
CA GLU A 111 1.67 -1.70 16.17
C GLU A 111 2.35 -3.09 16.21
N PRO A 112 1.93 -4.01 17.11
CA PRO A 112 2.46 -5.36 17.14
C PRO A 112 1.91 -6.14 15.94
N GLY A 113 2.77 -6.46 14.98
CA GLY A 113 2.42 -7.19 13.76
C GLY A 113 3.22 -6.79 12.51
N ASP A 114 4.21 -5.94 12.66
CA ASP A 114 4.85 -5.15 11.59
C ASP A 114 5.71 -5.92 10.58
N THR A 115 6.05 -7.20 10.79
CA THR A 115 7.03 -7.88 9.90
C THR A 115 6.44 -8.15 8.50
N PHE A 116 5.18 -8.56 8.44
CA PHE A 116 4.50 -8.85 7.18
C PHE A 116 4.00 -7.55 6.49
N SER A 117 3.52 -6.62 7.29
CA SER A 117 3.14 -5.26 6.86
C SER A 117 4.32 -4.53 6.24
N ASN A 118 5.49 -4.51 6.88
CA ASN A 118 6.71 -3.90 6.38
C ASN A 118 7.23 -4.51 5.07
N PHE A 119 7.06 -5.81 4.86
CA PHE A 119 7.45 -6.45 3.61
C PHE A 119 6.56 -6.01 2.45
N ILE A 120 5.26 -5.95 2.67
CA ILE A 120 4.28 -5.55 1.64
C ILE A 120 4.38 -4.06 1.33
N SER A 121 4.56 -3.21 2.33
CA SER A 121 4.68 -1.78 2.15
C SER A 121 5.94 -1.40 1.38
N HIS A 122 7.05 -2.03 1.67
CA HIS A 122 8.30 -1.82 0.93
C HIS A 122 8.19 -2.24 -0.54
N TRP A 123 7.40 -3.28 -0.83
CA TRP A 123 7.14 -3.74 -2.19
C TRP A 123 6.11 -2.86 -2.93
N LEU A 124 5.11 -2.36 -2.23
CA LEU A 124 4.02 -1.58 -2.83
C LEU A 124 4.34 -0.08 -2.99
N PHE A 125 5.14 0.49 -2.07
CA PHE A 125 5.49 1.91 -2.03
C PHE A 125 7.00 2.13 -1.87
N PRO A 126 7.81 1.73 -2.87
CA PRO A 126 9.26 1.74 -2.75
C PRO A 126 9.89 3.14 -2.77
N ALA A 127 9.17 4.17 -3.18
CA ALA A 127 9.73 5.51 -3.35
C ALA A 127 8.94 6.57 -2.56
N PRO A 128 9.62 7.47 -1.82
CA PRO A 128 9.01 8.65 -1.25
C PRO A 128 8.51 9.59 -2.36
N ILE A 129 7.41 10.28 -2.10
CA ILE A 129 6.93 11.35 -2.97
C ILE A 129 7.74 12.59 -2.67
N ILE A 130 8.38 13.15 -3.69
CA ILE A 130 9.19 14.36 -3.60
C ILE A 130 8.42 15.50 -4.24
N GLN A 131 8.22 16.58 -3.48
CA GLN A 131 7.55 17.78 -3.97
C GLN A 131 8.46 19.00 -3.76
N PRO A 132 8.79 19.76 -4.83
CA PRO A 132 9.63 20.95 -4.68
C PRO A 132 8.87 22.07 -3.97
N ILE A 133 9.53 22.76 -3.03
CA ILE A 133 9.07 24.00 -2.42
C ILE A 133 9.57 25.13 -3.30
N ARG A 134 8.64 25.99 -3.75
CA ARG A 134 8.97 27.11 -4.63
C ARG A 134 8.64 28.43 -3.95
N HIS A 135 9.55 29.39 -4.12
CA HIS A 135 9.34 30.78 -3.74
C HIS A 135 9.65 31.68 -4.94
N ASN A 136 8.72 32.54 -5.34
CA ASN A 136 8.84 33.40 -6.52
C ASN A 136 9.25 32.67 -7.83
N GLY A 137 8.82 31.42 -8.00
CA GLY A 137 9.14 30.59 -9.17
C GLY A 137 10.46 29.82 -9.09
N GLU A 138 11.32 30.10 -8.10
CA GLU A 138 12.57 29.39 -7.86
C GLU A 138 12.35 28.26 -6.83
N THR A 139 12.97 27.09 -7.05
CA THR A 139 12.95 25.98 -6.08
C THR A 139 13.95 26.26 -4.95
N ILE A 140 13.44 26.40 -3.74
CA ILE A 140 14.21 26.71 -2.54
C ILE A 140 14.44 25.50 -1.63
N GLY A 141 13.73 24.41 -1.86
CA GLY A 141 13.83 23.17 -1.09
C GLY A 141 12.89 22.10 -1.62
N GLU A 142 12.77 21.00 -0.89
CA GLU A 142 11.86 19.90 -1.22
C GLU A 142 11.27 19.27 0.04
N VAL A 143 10.04 18.79 -0.10
CA VAL A 143 9.37 17.94 0.89
C VAL A 143 9.38 16.50 0.38
N ARG A 144 9.79 15.57 1.23
CA ARG A 144 9.74 14.12 0.98
C ARG A 144 8.73 13.48 1.91
N LEU A 145 7.73 12.81 1.35
CA LEU A 145 6.68 12.12 2.09
C LEU A 145 6.69 10.63 1.78
N THR A 146 6.54 9.81 2.83
CA THR A 146 6.32 8.36 2.69
C THR A 146 4.92 8.01 3.17
N ALA A 147 4.22 7.18 2.40
CA ALA A 147 2.86 6.74 2.72
C ALA A 147 2.81 5.96 4.04
N ARG A 148 1.66 5.99 4.71
CA ARG A 148 1.38 5.15 5.88
C ARG A 148 0.77 3.81 5.44
N ASP A 149 1.25 2.72 6.02
CA ASP A 149 0.87 1.34 5.70
C ASP A 149 -0.46 0.86 6.30
N SER A 150 -1.03 1.60 7.25
CA SER A 150 -2.15 1.15 8.08
C SER A 150 -3.43 0.74 7.34
N SER A 151 -3.64 1.23 6.12
CA SER A 151 -4.84 0.92 5.34
C SER A 151 -4.79 -0.44 4.62
N ILE A 152 -3.58 -0.96 4.37
CA ILE A 152 -3.39 -2.17 3.56
C ILE A 152 -3.54 -3.44 4.39
N SER A 153 -3.09 -3.42 5.63
CA SER A 153 -3.18 -4.57 6.54
C SER A 153 -4.65 -4.94 6.82
N HIS A 154 -5.52 -3.96 7.05
CA HIS A 154 -6.96 -4.18 7.22
C HIS A 154 -7.63 -4.75 5.96
N PHE A 155 -7.24 -4.28 4.78
CA PHE A 155 -7.82 -4.77 3.52
C PHE A 155 -7.42 -6.23 3.23
N ILE A 156 -6.17 -6.60 3.50
CA ILE A 156 -5.68 -7.98 3.32
C ILE A 156 -6.38 -8.91 4.31
N TRP A 157 -6.52 -8.52 5.57
CA TRP A 157 -7.24 -9.30 6.57
C TRP A 157 -8.72 -9.51 6.21
N PHE A 158 -9.38 -8.46 5.74
CA PHE A 158 -10.79 -8.54 5.30
C PHE A 158 -10.94 -9.43 4.05
N SER A 159 -10.01 -9.34 3.11
CA SER A 159 -9.97 -10.18 1.91
C SER A 159 -9.76 -11.66 2.24
N LEU A 160 -8.93 -11.95 3.25
CA LEU A 160 -8.69 -13.32 3.72
C LEU A 160 -9.88 -13.87 4.51
N ALA A 161 -10.56 -13.04 5.31
CA ALA A 161 -11.71 -13.43 6.12
C ALA A 161 -12.96 -13.76 5.27
N VAL A 162 -13.06 -13.22 4.07
CA VAL A 162 -14.16 -13.52 3.11
C VAL A 162 -13.93 -14.86 2.39
N LEU A 163 -12.70 -15.41 2.43
CA LEU A 163 -12.34 -16.65 1.76
C LEU A 163 -12.53 -17.89 2.66
N THR A 164 -12.75 -17.71 3.97
CA THR A 164 -13.01 -18.80 4.95
C THR A 164 -14.48 -18.96 5.22
#